data_af78a39fccfc29e9f1d95081e9a50ba6
#
_entry.id   af78a39fccfc29e9f1d95081e9a50ba6
#
_cell.length_a   1.000
_cell.length_b   1.000
_cell.length_c   1.000
_cell.angle_alpha   90.00
_cell.angle_beta   90.00
_cell.angle_gamma   90.00
#
_symmetry.space_group_name_H-M   'P 1'
#
loop_
_entity.id
_entity.type
_entity.pdbx_description
1 polymer ?
#
loop_
_entity_poly.entity_id
_entity_poly.type
_entity_poly.pdbx_seq_one_letter_code
_entity_poly.pdbx_strand_id
1 'polypeptide(L)'
;PVPGTFGIGAFVQIFGTGGDGLRLRSDAGTTQPVLFLGYESEVFKIKEGPKEADGYIWWNLTAPYDATRSGWAAENYLQVVEVNP
;
A
#
# COMPACT_ATOMS: atom_id res chain seq x y z
N PRO A 1 6.88 -15.42 -2.49
CA PRO A 1 5.84 -14.96 -3.44
C PRO A 1 6.39 -14.93 -4.86
N VAL A 2 5.51 -15.08 -5.82
CA VAL A 2 5.87 -14.98 -7.23
C VAL A 2 6.17 -13.53 -7.56
N PRO A 3 7.31 -13.23 -8.22
CA PRO A 3 7.61 -11.84 -8.61
C PRO A 3 6.48 -11.24 -9.44
N GLY A 4 6.16 -9.99 -9.17
CA GLY A 4 5.12 -9.26 -9.89
C GLY A 4 3.72 -9.43 -9.33
N THR A 5 3.54 -10.22 -8.27
CA THR A 5 2.23 -10.41 -7.65
C THR A 5 2.18 -9.77 -6.27
N PHE A 6 0.96 -9.34 -5.88
CA PHE A 6 0.74 -8.83 -4.54
C PHE A 6 0.81 -9.97 -3.53
N GLY A 7 1.47 -9.71 -2.41
CA GLY A 7 1.57 -10.69 -1.34
C GLY A 7 2.41 -10.14 -0.20
N ILE A 8 2.32 -10.76 0.97
CA ILE A 8 3.10 -10.35 2.13
C ILE A 8 4.57 -10.44 1.80
N GLY A 9 5.31 -9.37 2.06
CA GLY A 9 6.73 -9.28 1.76
C GLY A 9 7.04 -8.64 0.40
N ALA A 10 6.04 -8.47 -0.46
CA ALA A 10 6.23 -7.81 -1.75
C ALA A 10 6.45 -6.31 -1.55
N PHE A 11 7.21 -5.71 -2.47
CA PHE A 11 7.37 -4.26 -2.49
C PHE A 11 6.41 -3.68 -3.52
N VAL A 12 5.77 -2.58 -3.17
CA VAL A 12 4.81 -1.89 -4.03
C VAL A 12 5.11 -0.40 -4.03
N GLN A 13 4.74 0.26 -5.12
CA GLN A 13 4.83 1.72 -5.17
C GLN A 13 3.45 2.31 -5.40
N ILE A 14 3.24 3.50 -4.90
CA ILE A 14 2.01 4.25 -5.13
C ILE A 14 2.02 4.74 -6.56
N PHE A 15 0.91 4.51 -7.26
CA PHE A 15 0.86 4.67 -8.70
C PHE A 15 -0.55 5.09 -9.13
N GLY A 16 -0.65 6.00 -10.07
CA GLY A 16 -1.93 6.33 -10.67
C GLY A 16 -2.79 7.30 -9.88
N THR A 17 -2.21 8.04 -8.93
CA THR A 17 -2.97 9.01 -8.15
C THR A 17 -3.02 10.39 -8.80
N GLY A 18 -2.29 10.58 -9.91
CA GLY A 18 -2.23 11.88 -10.58
C GLY A 18 -1.50 12.95 -9.77
N GLY A 19 -0.67 12.53 -8.83
CA GLY A 19 0.06 13.48 -7.98
C GLY A 19 -0.64 13.83 -6.68
N ASP A 20 -1.89 13.35 -6.49
CA ASP A 20 -2.66 13.65 -5.27
C ASP A 20 -2.21 12.82 -4.08
N GLY A 21 -1.48 11.74 -4.33
CA GLY A 21 -1.07 10.83 -3.27
C GLY A 21 -2.18 9.85 -2.90
N LEU A 22 -1.83 8.90 -2.04
CA LEU A 22 -2.74 7.84 -1.62
C LEU A 22 -2.90 7.89 -0.10
N ARG A 23 -4.16 7.86 0.35
CA ARG A 23 -4.47 7.86 1.77
C ARG A 23 -4.20 6.49 2.35
N LEU A 24 -3.32 6.42 3.35
CA LEU A 24 -3.09 5.21 4.13
C LEU A 24 -3.88 5.32 5.42
N ARG A 25 -4.67 4.31 5.72
CA ARG A 25 -5.68 4.36 6.77
C ARG A 25 -5.35 3.39 7.90
N SER A 26 -6.02 3.57 9.03
CA SER A 26 -5.80 2.73 10.21
C SER A 26 -6.29 1.30 10.02
N ASP A 27 -7.23 1.07 9.09
CA ASP A 27 -7.76 -0.24 8.76
C ASP A 27 -8.28 -0.23 7.34
N ALA A 28 -8.61 -1.39 6.81
CA ALA A 28 -9.19 -1.52 5.49
C ALA A 28 -10.58 -0.87 5.46
N GLY A 29 -10.81 -0.01 4.48
CA GLY A 29 -12.11 0.64 4.31
C GLY A 29 -11.99 2.14 4.04
N THR A 30 -12.90 2.65 3.20
CA THR A 30 -12.88 4.05 2.78
C THR A 30 -13.31 5.01 3.88
N THR A 31 -13.94 4.50 4.94
CA THR A 31 -14.40 5.31 6.07
C THR A 31 -13.44 5.27 7.25
N GLN A 32 -12.39 4.48 7.16
CA GLN A 32 -11.41 4.39 8.25
C GLN A 32 -10.56 5.66 8.32
N PRO A 33 -10.10 6.04 9.52
CA PRO A 33 -9.28 7.25 9.68
C PRO A 33 -8.02 7.20 8.82
N VAL A 34 -7.70 8.32 8.20
CA VAL A 34 -6.47 8.48 7.42
C VAL A 34 -5.32 8.77 8.37
N LEU A 35 -4.26 7.96 8.31
CA LEU A 35 -3.08 8.14 9.15
C LEU A 35 -2.10 9.12 8.52
N PHE A 36 -1.86 8.96 7.22
CA PHE A 36 -0.99 9.86 6.48
C PHE A 36 -1.20 9.67 4.98
N LEU A 37 -0.59 10.54 4.21
CA LEU A 37 -0.65 10.49 2.75
C LEU A 37 0.65 9.92 2.19
N GLY A 38 0.53 8.86 1.39
CA GLY A 38 1.67 8.33 0.64
C GLY A 38 1.80 9.07 -0.68
N TYR A 39 3.02 9.32 -1.10
CA TYR A 39 3.26 10.10 -2.31
C TYR A 39 3.38 9.21 -3.54
N GLU A 40 3.07 9.79 -4.70
CA GLU A 40 3.23 9.09 -5.97
C GLU A 40 4.65 8.53 -6.08
N SER A 41 4.76 7.27 -6.49
CA SER A 41 6.03 6.54 -6.63
C SER A 41 6.73 6.20 -5.31
N GLU A 42 6.13 6.52 -4.18
CA GLU A 42 6.71 6.09 -2.89
C GLU A 42 6.60 4.57 -2.77
N VAL A 43 7.67 3.93 -2.28
CA VAL A 43 7.75 2.46 -2.19
C VAL A 43 7.47 2.01 -0.77
N PHE A 44 6.62 0.99 -0.65
CA PHE A 44 6.26 0.38 0.62
C PHE A 44 6.40 -1.14 0.51
N LYS A 45 6.50 -1.79 1.67
CA LYS A 45 6.50 -3.24 1.75
C LYS A 45 5.15 -3.70 2.29
N ILE A 46 4.58 -4.74 1.70
CA ILE A 46 3.31 -5.31 2.18
C ILE A 46 3.58 -6.11 3.45
N LYS A 47 2.86 -5.75 4.50
CA LYS A 47 3.01 -6.34 5.83
C LYS A 47 1.88 -7.30 6.16
N GLU A 48 0.66 -6.98 5.76
CA GLU A 48 -0.52 -7.78 6.03
C GLU A 48 -1.53 -7.67 4.89
N GLY A 49 -2.48 -8.58 4.88
CA GLY A 49 -3.59 -8.58 3.94
C GLY A 49 -3.59 -9.83 3.08
N PRO A 50 -4.48 -9.89 2.09
CA PRO A 50 -5.43 -8.83 1.72
C PRO A 50 -6.66 -8.81 2.62
N LYS A 51 -7.32 -7.65 2.68
CA LYS A 51 -8.65 -7.52 3.26
C LYS A 51 -9.57 -6.88 2.23
N GLU A 52 -10.81 -7.31 2.19
CA GLU A 52 -11.81 -6.75 1.28
C GLU A 52 -12.75 -5.85 2.07
N ALA A 53 -12.91 -4.62 1.61
CA ALA A 53 -13.80 -3.66 2.24
C ALA A 53 -14.21 -2.59 1.22
N ASP A 54 -15.49 -2.20 1.25
CA ASP A 54 -16.05 -1.14 0.40
C ASP A 54 -15.79 -1.36 -1.10
N GLY A 55 -15.75 -2.62 -1.52
CA GLY A 55 -15.55 -2.96 -2.93
C GLY A 55 -14.09 -2.91 -3.38
N TYR A 56 -13.16 -2.74 -2.46
CA TYR A 56 -11.73 -2.70 -2.76
C TYR A 56 -10.99 -3.78 -2.02
N ILE A 57 -9.83 -4.14 -2.53
CA ILE A 57 -8.88 -5.00 -1.84
C ILE A 57 -7.83 -4.10 -1.20
N TRP A 58 -7.56 -4.32 0.08
CA TRP A 58 -6.67 -3.48 0.87
C TRP A 58 -5.46 -4.26 1.36
N TRP A 59 -4.33 -3.59 1.41
CA TRP A 59 -3.08 -4.15 1.90
C TRP A 59 -2.50 -3.23 2.97
N ASN A 60 -1.99 -3.84 4.05
CA ASN A 60 -1.29 -3.08 5.08
C ASN A 60 0.17 -2.91 4.64
N LEU A 61 0.57 -1.67 4.48
CA LEU A 61 1.88 -1.30 3.96
C LEU A 61 2.71 -0.67 5.06
N THR A 62 4.02 -0.87 4.99
CA THR A 62 4.96 -0.19 5.87
C THR A 62 6.13 0.32 5.04
N ALA A 63 6.60 1.54 5.35
CA ALA A 63 7.77 2.09 4.66
C ALA A 63 9.01 1.30 5.10
N PRO A 64 9.84 0.82 4.15
CA PRO A 64 11.00 0.01 4.50
C PRO A 64 12.02 0.73 5.39
N TYR A 65 12.06 2.04 5.30
CA TYR A 65 13.01 2.88 6.03
C TYR A 65 12.41 3.51 7.29
N ASP A 66 11.11 3.38 7.50
CA ASP A 66 10.42 4.03 8.63
C ASP A 66 9.15 3.27 8.99
N ALA A 67 9.23 2.41 9.99
CA ALA A 67 8.12 1.56 10.39
C ALA A 67 6.93 2.35 10.97
N THR A 68 7.12 3.64 11.30
CA THR A 68 6.00 4.47 11.76
C THR A 68 5.10 4.90 10.61
N ARG A 69 5.58 4.81 9.37
CA ARG A 69 4.77 5.06 8.18
C ARG A 69 4.14 3.74 7.75
N SER A 70 3.06 3.36 8.42
CA SER A 70 2.33 2.12 8.14
C SER A 70 0.85 2.40 8.09
N GLY A 71 0.15 1.73 7.19
CA GLY A 71 -1.29 1.89 7.06
C GLY A 71 -1.85 1.04 5.94
N TRP A 72 -3.18 1.01 5.84
CA TRP A 72 -3.89 0.23 4.85
C TRP A 72 -4.19 1.09 3.62
N ALA A 73 -3.95 0.54 2.45
CA ALA A 73 -4.15 1.23 1.18
C ALA A 73 -4.86 0.33 0.18
N ALA A 74 -5.65 0.93 -0.69
CA ALA A 74 -6.38 0.22 -1.73
C ALA A 74 -5.43 -0.24 -2.84
N GLU A 75 -5.56 -1.51 -3.23
CA GLU A 75 -4.72 -2.12 -4.25
C GLU A 75 -4.76 -1.38 -5.59
N ASN A 76 -5.87 -0.71 -5.89
CA ASN A 76 -6.07 -0.02 -7.15
C ASN A 76 -5.01 1.04 -7.46
N TYR A 77 -4.37 1.57 -6.42
CA TYR A 77 -3.36 2.61 -6.56
C TYR A 77 -1.97 2.11 -6.18
N LEU A 78 -1.77 0.81 -6.27
CA LEU A 78 -0.50 0.17 -5.97
C LEU A 78 0.00 -0.61 -7.17
N GLN A 79 1.31 -0.60 -7.36
CA GLN A 79 1.96 -1.38 -8.41
C GLN A 79 3.11 -2.14 -7.77
N VAL A 80 3.17 -3.45 -8.02
CA VAL A 80 4.28 -4.26 -7.52
C VAL A 80 5.56 -3.84 -8.22
N VAL A 81 6.62 -3.65 -7.43
CA VAL A 81 7.94 -3.34 -7.96
C VAL A 81 8.91 -4.43 -7.57
N GLU A 82 9.80 -4.75 -8.48
CA GLU A 82 10.85 -5.72 -8.19
C GLU A 82 12.03 -5.00 -7.58
N VAL A 83 12.49 -5.55 -6.46
CA VAL A 83 13.69 -5.05 -5.80
C VAL A 83 14.80 -6.04 -6.11
N ASN A 84 15.72 -5.66 -6.99
CA ASN A 84 16.84 -6.49 -7.35
C ASN A 84 17.97 -6.27 -6.35
N PRO A 85 18.57 -7.36 -5.87
CA PRO A 85 19.73 -7.27 -4.99
C PRO A 85 20.94 -6.71 -5.71
#